data_075d4e48249988f7f6e6b9398cf8c23b
#
_entry.id   075d4e48249988f7f6e6b9398cf8c23b
#
_cell.length_a   1.000
_cell.length_b   1.000
_cell.length_c   1.000
_cell.angle_alpha   90.00
_cell.angle_beta   90.00
_cell.angle_gamma   90.00
#
_symmetry.space_group_name_H-M   'P 1'
#
loop_
_entity.id
_entity.type
_entity.pdbx_description
1 polymer ?
#
loop_
_entity_poly.entity_id
_entity_poly.type
_entity_poly.pdbx_seq_one_letter_code
_entity_poly.pdbx_strand_id
1 'polypeptide(L)'
;MEEVSIISIPLLNPNEREVSITAIHIKEGQHVQSGQLICTIETTKSTADIEADQNGFILNFQFGIGDTASAGDILCYIADNPDWNPETDEASKVHMFSNGEVIDFDFSIPDGLRITIPALEAAKANKINLKNLPKNQLITREFLTEKFQVHEHSLDNYEKGMKLISQLSIPEGDGINSIIIYGGGGLGKTLIELLQAMGGYSLIGIIDDGIEPGTKILNIPVLGSKEHLDELHKRGITQAINAVGGIGEVSVRSRVFKTLINSHYSFPSVTHPTAFIEKSAIIASGVQVFAKAYIGTDVQIGFGCIVNTGSIVSHDCILGEQVNISPGTTLAGEVIVGNQVLIGMGVTVNLGIQIGEFARIGNGSTIKANVPTKTIVKAGTTWPDF
;
A
#
# COMPACT_ATOMS: atom_id res chain seq x y z
N MET A 1 14.72 -33.02 -17.09
CA MET A 1 13.77 -31.89 -16.89
C MET A 1 14.51 -30.67 -17.42
N GLU A 2 13.96 -30.00 -18.40
CA GLU A 2 14.56 -28.75 -18.90
C GLU A 2 14.53 -27.75 -17.75
N GLU A 3 15.66 -27.13 -17.46
CA GLU A 3 15.76 -26.15 -16.38
C GLU A 3 15.32 -24.81 -16.95
N VAL A 4 14.18 -24.29 -16.44
CA VAL A 4 13.62 -23.01 -16.85
C VAL A 4 13.60 -22.09 -15.66
N SER A 5 14.17 -20.89 -15.80
CA SER A 5 14.10 -19.84 -14.80
C SER A 5 13.08 -18.77 -15.20
N ILE A 6 12.39 -18.22 -14.22
CA ILE A 6 11.43 -17.12 -14.36
C ILE A 6 12.07 -15.86 -13.79
N ILE A 7 12.35 -14.91 -14.65
CA ILE A 7 12.81 -13.59 -14.22
C ILE A 7 11.60 -12.69 -13.98
N SER A 8 11.47 -12.23 -12.77
CA SER A 8 10.37 -11.34 -12.36
C SER A 8 10.89 -9.97 -11.91
N ILE A 9 10.02 -8.98 -11.98
CA ILE A 9 10.30 -7.62 -11.50
C ILE A 9 10.48 -7.65 -9.99
N PRO A 10 11.66 -7.28 -9.45
CA PRO A 10 11.91 -7.27 -8.02
C PRO A 10 11.20 -6.11 -7.32
N LEU A 11 10.87 -6.29 -6.05
CA LEU A 11 10.41 -5.20 -5.19
C LEU A 11 11.61 -4.34 -4.76
N LEU A 12 11.85 -3.24 -5.45
CA LEU A 12 12.99 -2.34 -5.14
C LEU A 12 12.77 -1.53 -3.86
N ASN A 13 11.50 -1.22 -3.56
CA ASN A 13 11.12 -0.46 -2.39
C ASN A 13 9.81 -1.02 -1.83
N PRO A 14 9.70 -1.30 -0.53
CA PRO A 14 8.47 -1.81 0.08
C PRO A 14 7.23 -0.94 -0.18
N ASN A 15 7.43 0.34 -0.49
CA ASN A 15 6.37 1.32 -0.71
C ASN A 15 6.12 1.62 -2.20
N GLU A 16 6.88 1.03 -3.12
CA GLU A 16 6.75 1.25 -4.58
C GLU A 16 6.76 -0.09 -5.28
N ARG A 17 5.59 -0.54 -5.69
CA ARG A 17 5.43 -1.81 -6.42
C ARG A 17 5.57 -1.66 -7.92
N GLU A 18 5.38 -0.44 -8.45
CA GLU A 18 5.49 -0.15 -9.87
C GLU A 18 6.89 0.37 -10.19
N VAL A 19 7.45 -0.13 -11.27
CA VAL A 19 8.71 0.30 -11.85
C VAL A 19 8.50 0.65 -13.32
N SER A 20 9.29 1.57 -13.85
CA SER A 20 9.35 1.84 -15.29
C SER A 20 10.56 1.12 -15.90
N ILE A 21 10.36 0.47 -17.03
CA ILE A 21 11.46 -0.11 -17.81
C ILE A 21 12.18 1.02 -18.54
N THR A 22 13.39 1.36 -18.13
CA THR A 22 14.13 2.51 -18.68
C THR A 22 15.10 2.11 -19.78
N ALA A 23 15.63 0.87 -19.74
CA ALA A 23 16.47 0.32 -20.80
C ALA A 23 16.31 -1.20 -20.89
N ILE A 24 16.42 -1.74 -22.11
CA ILE A 24 16.47 -3.18 -22.40
C ILE A 24 17.77 -3.46 -23.11
N HIS A 25 18.58 -4.39 -22.57
CA HIS A 25 19.95 -4.68 -23.02
C HIS A 25 20.07 -5.99 -23.82
N ILE A 26 18.95 -6.71 -23.99
CA ILE A 26 18.87 -8.01 -24.68
C ILE A 26 17.78 -7.98 -25.75
N LYS A 27 17.72 -9.06 -26.53
CA LYS A 27 16.66 -9.28 -27.53
C LYS A 27 15.96 -10.62 -27.24
N GLU A 28 14.72 -10.71 -27.64
CA GLU A 28 13.96 -11.97 -27.65
C GLU A 28 14.75 -13.06 -28.41
N GLY A 29 14.83 -14.26 -27.84
CA GLY A 29 15.61 -15.38 -28.37
C GLY A 29 17.13 -15.28 -28.22
N GLN A 30 17.66 -14.23 -27.57
CA GLN A 30 19.09 -14.08 -27.33
C GLN A 30 19.56 -15.04 -26.24
N HIS A 31 20.68 -15.74 -26.49
CA HIS A 31 21.35 -16.51 -25.45
C HIS A 31 22.11 -15.57 -24.51
N VAL A 32 21.91 -15.72 -23.20
CA VAL A 32 22.54 -14.94 -22.13
C VAL A 32 23.34 -15.84 -21.20
N GLN A 33 24.28 -15.25 -20.48
CA GLN A 33 25.02 -15.89 -19.40
C GLN A 33 24.51 -15.39 -18.04
N SER A 34 24.63 -16.21 -17.02
CA SER A 34 24.33 -15.80 -15.63
C SER A 34 25.12 -14.54 -15.26
N GLY A 35 24.44 -13.54 -14.67
CA GLY A 35 24.98 -12.20 -14.39
C GLY A 35 24.96 -11.23 -15.58
N GLN A 36 24.47 -11.65 -16.76
CA GLN A 36 24.32 -10.73 -17.89
C GLN A 36 23.12 -9.82 -17.70
N LEU A 37 23.31 -8.51 -17.94
CA LEU A 37 22.29 -7.48 -17.81
C LEU A 37 21.16 -7.69 -18.82
N ILE A 38 19.92 -7.78 -18.31
CA ILE A 38 18.69 -7.95 -19.10
C ILE A 38 18.04 -6.60 -19.35
N CYS A 39 17.69 -5.88 -18.28
CA CYS A 39 17.09 -4.56 -18.39
C CYS A 39 17.40 -3.71 -17.15
N THR A 40 17.20 -2.39 -17.28
CA THR A 40 17.27 -1.44 -16.20
C THR A 40 15.85 -0.96 -15.87
N ILE A 41 15.50 -0.99 -14.61
CA ILE A 41 14.22 -0.54 -14.10
C ILE A 41 14.40 0.61 -13.13
N GLU A 42 13.42 1.51 -13.05
CA GLU A 42 13.46 2.69 -12.21
C GLU A 42 12.15 2.86 -11.44
N THR A 43 12.27 3.19 -10.16
CA THR A 43 11.19 3.75 -9.34
C THR A 43 11.40 5.25 -9.17
N THR A 44 10.50 5.94 -8.49
CA THR A 44 10.68 7.37 -8.19
C THR A 44 11.92 7.67 -7.32
N LYS A 45 12.54 6.66 -6.72
CA LYS A 45 13.63 6.81 -5.72
C LYS A 45 14.87 5.98 -6.00
N SER A 46 14.80 4.98 -6.85
CA SER A 46 15.89 4.04 -7.08
C SER A 46 15.86 3.48 -8.49
N THR A 47 17.05 3.26 -9.02
CA THR A 47 17.27 2.54 -10.27
C THR A 47 17.91 1.21 -9.93
N ALA A 48 17.53 0.14 -10.60
CA ALA A 48 18.15 -1.18 -10.45
C ALA A 48 18.29 -1.88 -11.80
N ASP A 49 19.33 -2.67 -11.89
CA ASP A 49 19.60 -3.55 -13.02
C ASP A 49 19.07 -4.95 -12.72
N ILE A 50 18.42 -5.56 -13.70
CA ILE A 50 17.98 -6.95 -13.64
C ILE A 50 18.91 -7.77 -14.48
N GLU A 51 19.52 -8.77 -13.88
CA GLU A 51 20.49 -9.67 -14.51
C GLU A 51 19.90 -11.08 -14.65
N ALA A 52 20.44 -11.84 -15.61
CA ALA A 52 20.12 -13.24 -15.79
C ALA A 52 20.64 -14.07 -14.61
N ASP A 53 19.82 -14.92 -14.03
CA ASP A 53 20.16 -15.78 -12.91
C ASP A 53 20.83 -17.10 -13.35
N GLN A 54 20.63 -17.49 -14.62
CA GLN A 54 21.25 -18.66 -15.23
C GLN A 54 21.65 -18.42 -16.70
N ASN A 55 22.34 -19.37 -17.31
CA ASN A 55 22.59 -19.36 -18.75
C ASN A 55 21.36 -19.88 -19.49
N GLY A 56 21.08 -19.36 -20.68
CA GLY A 56 19.98 -19.85 -21.52
C GLY A 56 19.48 -18.78 -22.50
N PHE A 57 18.38 -19.09 -23.17
CA PHE A 57 17.73 -18.20 -24.13
C PHE A 57 16.64 -17.39 -23.45
N ILE A 58 16.63 -16.05 -23.71
CA ILE A 58 15.56 -15.16 -23.27
C ILE A 58 14.31 -15.43 -24.10
N LEU A 59 13.21 -15.77 -23.46
CA LEU A 59 11.95 -16.11 -24.10
C LEU A 59 10.79 -15.37 -23.46
N ASN A 60 9.83 -14.97 -24.31
CA ASN A 60 8.58 -14.32 -23.90
C ASN A 60 8.80 -13.07 -23.03
N PHE A 61 9.60 -12.12 -23.54
CA PHE A 61 9.86 -10.84 -22.88
C PHE A 61 8.60 -9.95 -22.92
N GLN A 62 8.06 -9.57 -21.76
CA GLN A 62 6.70 -9.04 -21.62
C GLN A 62 6.59 -7.52 -21.78
N PHE A 63 7.67 -6.75 -21.65
CA PHE A 63 7.62 -5.30 -21.54
C PHE A 63 8.51 -4.60 -22.55
N GLY A 64 8.11 -3.37 -22.96
CA GLY A 64 8.90 -2.45 -23.77
C GLY A 64 9.58 -1.34 -22.94
N ILE A 65 10.50 -0.60 -23.57
CA ILE A 65 11.09 0.60 -22.95
C ILE A 65 9.99 1.64 -22.76
N GLY A 66 9.84 2.15 -21.53
CA GLY A 66 8.80 3.10 -21.12
C GLY A 66 7.55 2.47 -20.54
N ASP A 67 7.42 1.14 -20.57
CA ASP A 67 6.32 0.44 -19.93
C ASP A 67 6.46 0.46 -18.41
N THR A 68 5.31 0.39 -17.74
CA THR A 68 5.23 0.23 -16.28
C THR A 68 4.93 -1.21 -15.96
N ALA A 69 5.71 -1.80 -15.05
CA ALA A 69 5.55 -3.14 -14.54
C ALA A 69 5.40 -3.12 -13.02
N SER A 70 4.72 -4.11 -12.44
CA SER A 70 4.58 -4.24 -10.99
C SER A 70 5.56 -5.26 -10.42
N ALA A 71 6.01 -5.05 -9.20
CA ALA A 71 6.82 -6.04 -8.49
C ALA A 71 6.10 -7.39 -8.43
N GLY A 72 6.77 -8.44 -8.90
CA GLY A 72 6.22 -9.78 -9.08
C GLY A 72 5.73 -10.10 -10.49
N ASP A 73 5.61 -9.12 -11.39
CA ASP A 73 5.31 -9.39 -12.79
C ASP A 73 6.44 -10.16 -13.44
N ILE A 74 6.10 -11.10 -14.33
CA ILE A 74 7.09 -11.88 -15.07
C ILE A 74 7.67 -10.98 -16.17
N LEU A 75 8.98 -10.79 -16.13
CA LEU A 75 9.71 -10.04 -17.14
C LEU A 75 10.00 -10.89 -18.38
N CYS A 76 10.56 -12.07 -18.17
CA CYS A 76 10.89 -13.05 -19.22
C CYS A 76 11.16 -14.43 -18.60
N TYR A 77 11.37 -15.41 -19.47
CA TYR A 77 11.85 -16.75 -19.11
C TYR A 77 13.26 -16.96 -19.64
N ILE A 78 14.06 -17.76 -18.93
CA ILE A 78 15.37 -18.22 -19.41
C ILE A 78 15.32 -19.75 -19.46
N ALA A 79 15.48 -20.32 -20.66
CA ALA A 79 15.45 -21.76 -20.88
C ALA A 79 16.65 -22.22 -21.71
N ASP A 80 17.08 -23.47 -21.51
CA ASP A 80 18.15 -24.08 -22.29
C ASP A 80 17.74 -24.32 -23.74
N ASN A 81 16.44 -24.50 -24.00
CA ASN A 81 15.88 -24.75 -25.33
C ASN A 81 15.29 -23.47 -25.93
N PRO A 82 15.78 -22.98 -27.09
CA PRO A 82 15.25 -21.77 -27.72
C PRO A 82 13.80 -21.89 -28.23
N ASP A 83 13.30 -23.10 -28.42
CA ASP A 83 11.94 -23.38 -28.89
C ASP A 83 10.96 -23.64 -27.72
N TRP A 84 11.41 -23.49 -26.47
CA TRP A 84 10.54 -23.63 -25.30
C TRP A 84 9.46 -22.54 -25.30
N ASN A 85 8.22 -22.93 -24.94
CA ASN A 85 7.08 -22.01 -24.92
C ASN A 85 6.28 -22.21 -23.61
N PRO A 86 6.04 -21.14 -22.84
CA PRO A 86 5.29 -21.20 -21.60
C PRO A 86 3.85 -21.69 -21.77
N GLU A 87 3.23 -21.54 -22.95
CA GLU A 87 1.87 -22.00 -23.22
C GLU A 87 1.75 -23.52 -23.35
N THR A 88 2.83 -24.21 -23.70
CA THR A 88 2.84 -25.67 -23.93
C THR A 88 3.36 -26.46 -22.72
N ASP A 89 4.01 -25.82 -21.77
CA ASP A 89 4.54 -26.46 -20.58
C ASP A 89 3.50 -26.46 -19.44
N GLU A 90 3.10 -27.64 -18.96
CA GLU A 90 2.11 -27.79 -17.88
C GLU A 90 2.59 -27.17 -16.55
N ALA A 91 3.89 -27.07 -16.33
CA ALA A 91 4.48 -26.40 -15.15
C ALA A 91 4.29 -24.88 -15.20
N SER A 92 4.22 -24.27 -16.38
CA SER A 92 4.04 -22.83 -16.59
C SER A 92 2.57 -22.37 -16.47
N LYS A 93 1.61 -23.27 -16.63
CA LYS A 93 0.17 -22.96 -16.53
C LYS A 93 -0.27 -22.53 -15.13
N VAL A 94 0.58 -22.72 -14.12
CA VAL A 94 0.29 -22.31 -12.73
C VAL A 94 0.48 -20.80 -12.53
N HIS A 95 1.19 -20.10 -13.41
CA HIS A 95 1.52 -18.67 -13.27
C HIS A 95 0.71 -17.71 -14.16
N MET A 96 -0.17 -18.19 -15.05
CA MET A 96 -0.92 -17.36 -16.00
C MET A 96 -2.19 -16.69 -15.45
N PHE A 97 -2.42 -16.60 -14.15
CA PHE A 97 -3.60 -15.97 -13.57
C PHE A 97 -3.27 -14.74 -12.72
N SER A 98 -2.67 -13.72 -13.33
CA SER A 98 -2.59 -12.39 -12.72
C SER A 98 -2.75 -11.26 -13.75
N ASN A 99 -3.86 -11.21 -14.46
CA ASN A 99 -4.34 -10.00 -15.10
C ASN A 99 -5.70 -9.64 -14.52
N GLY A 100 -5.71 -8.55 -13.79
CA GLY A 100 -6.69 -7.61 -13.33
C GLY A 100 -8.18 -7.79 -13.67
N GLU A 101 -8.77 -8.94 -13.41
CA GLU A 101 -10.22 -9.02 -13.20
C GLU A 101 -10.46 -8.97 -11.69
N VAL A 102 -11.27 -8.02 -11.24
CA VAL A 102 -11.88 -8.04 -9.91
C VAL A 102 -12.78 -9.26 -9.85
N ILE A 103 -12.23 -10.41 -9.49
CA ILE A 103 -13.02 -11.59 -9.19
C ILE A 103 -13.64 -11.31 -7.83
N ASP A 104 -14.94 -11.03 -7.86
CA ASP A 104 -15.79 -11.05 -6.67
C ASP A 104 -15.80 -12.51 -6.18
N PHE A 105 -14.98 -12.78 -5.14
CA PHE A 105 -14.89 -14.11 -4.56
C PHE A 105 -16.17 -14.42 -3.80
N ASP A 106 -17.09 -15.10 -4.47
CA ASP A 106 -18.27 -15.70 -3.85
C ASP A 106 -17.82 -16.87 -2.97
N PHE A 107 -17.73 -16.63 -1.66
CA PHE A 107 -17.41 -17.63 -0.64
C PHE A 107 -18.65 -18.40 -0.16
N SER A 108 -19.77 -18.35 -0.87
CA SER A 108 -20.88 -19.28 -0.62
C SER A 108 -20.38 -20.72 -0.86
N ILE A 109 -20.68 -21.61 0.09
CA ILE A 109 -20.26 -23.02 -0.04
C ILE A 109 -21.07 -23.64 -1.17
N PRO A 110 -20.43 -24.10 -2.26
CA PRO A 110 -21.12 -24.72 -3.38
C PRO A 110 -21.87 -25.99 -2.95
N ASP A 111 -23.03 -26.24 -3.52
CA ASP A 111 -23.81 -27.45 -3.28
C ASP A 111 -22.96 -28.71 -3.49
N GLY A 112 -22.96 -29.58 -2.47
CA GLY A 112 -22.22 -30.82 -2.47
C GLY A 112 -20.74 -30.70 -2.07
N LEU A 113 -20.22 -29.50 -1.82
CA LEU A 113 -18.88 -29.34 -1.27
C LEU A 113 -18.90 -29.61 0.24
N ARG A 114 -18.04 -30.55 0.67
CA ARG A 114 -17.83 -30.87 2.08
C ARG A 114 -16.50 -30.26 2.50
N ILE A 115 -16.55 -29.20 3.31
CA ILE A 115 -15.38 -28.46 3.75
C ILE A 115 -15.44 -28.24 5.27
N THR A 116 -14.31 -28.42 5.96
CA THR A 116 -14.22 -28.14 7.42
C THR A 116 -14.17 -26.63 7.63
N ILE A 117 -14.59 -26.14 8.81
CA ILE A 117 -14.52 -24.71 9.17
C ILE A 117 -13.09 -24.18 9.04
N PRO A 118 -12.04 -24.86 9.58
CA PRO A 118 -10.67 -24.40 9.39
C PRO A 118 -10.20 -24.36 7.94
N ALA A 119 -10.68 -25.28 7.10
CA ALA A 119 -10.37 -25.25 5.67
C ALA A 119 -11.10 -24.12 4.95
N LEU A 120 -12.34 -23.82 5.32
CA LEU A 120 -13.10 -22.70 4.75
C LEU A 120 -12.42 -21.35 5.06
N GLU A 121 -11.96 -21.17 6.29
CA GLU A 121 -11.22 -19.97 6.70
C GLU A 121 -9.88 -19.86 5.97
N ALA A 122 -9.14 -20.97 5.85
CA ALA A 122 -7.90 -21.01 5.08
C ALA A 122 -8.14 -20.70 3.58
N ALA A 123 -9.21 -21.21 3.00
CA ALA A 123 -9.59 -20.93 1.61
C ALA A 123 -9.93 -19.44 1.41
N LYS A 124 -10.65 -18.82 2.35
CA LYS A 124 -10.96 -17.39 2.34
C LYS A 124 -9.70 -16.54 2.44
N ALA A 125 -8.84 -16.82 3.41
CA ALA A 125 -7.59 -16.09 3.65
C ALA A 125 -6.65 -16.13 2.43
N ASN A 126 -6.61 -17.26 1.72
CA ASN A 126 -5.76 -17.46 0.55
C ASN A 126 -6.51 -17.25 -0.79
N LYS A 127 -7.73 -16.66 -0.76
CA LYS A 127 -8.55 -16.36 -1.94
C LYS A 127 -8.75 -17.57 -2.86
N ILE A 128 -8.90 -18.77 -2.29
CA ILE A 128 -9.15 -20.00 -3.05
C ILE A 128 -10.63 -20.03 -3.44
N ASN A 129 -10.91 -20.14 -4.74
CA ASN A 129 -12.28 -20.26 -5.22
C ASN A 129 -12.88 -21.62 -4.85
N LEU A 130 -13.90 -21.62 -3.98
CA LEU A 130 -14.53 -22.84 -3.47
C LEU A 130 -15.19 -23.67 -4.59
N LYS A 131 -15.56 -23.06 -5.72
CA LYS A 131 -16.13 -23.75 -6.89
C LYS A 131 -15.13 -24.69 -7.57
N ASN A 132 -13.83 -24.44 -7.40
CA ASN A 132 -12.75 -25.23 -8.00
C ASN A 132 -12.28 -26.38 -7.09
N LEU A 133 -12.88 -26.52 -5.90
CA LEU A 133 -12.54 -27.61 -4.98
C LEU A 133 -13.29 -28.91 -5.33
N PRO A 134 -12.66 -30.08 -5.17
CA PRO A 134 -13.29 -31.36 -5.45
C PRO A 134 -14.45 -31.64 -4.50
N LYS A 135 -15.60 -32.04 -5.06
CA LYS A 135 -16.82 -32.32 -4.28
C LYS A 135 -16.94 -33.76 -3.77
N ASN A 136 -16.06 -34.64 -4.24
CA ASN A 136 -16.09 -36.08 -3.94
C ASN A 136 -15.35 -36.48 -2.65
N GLN A 137 -14.78 -35.52 -1.94
CA GLN A 137 -14.05 -35.74 -0.68
C GLN A 137 -14.29 -34.59 0.31
N LEU A 138 -13.92 -34.84 1.58
CA LEU A 138 -13.92 -33.80 2.61
C LEU A 138 -12.68 -32.90 2.41
N ILE A 139 -12.91 -31.62 2.20
CA ILE A 139 -11.83 -30.64 2.12
C ILE A 139 -11.40 -30.28 3.52
N THR A 140 -10.19 -30.68 3.89
CA THR A 140 -9.54 -30.31 5.12
C THR A 140 -8.49 -29.24 4.87
N ARG A 141 -7.97 -28.65 5.93
CA ARG A 141 -6.87 -27.69 5.86
C ARG A 141 -5.61 -28.31 5.24
N GLU A 142 -5.27 -29.54 5.64
CA GLU A 142 -4.14 -30.30 5.13
C GLU A 142 -4.25 -30.49 3.60
N PHE A 143 -5.46 -30.78 3.11
CA PHE A 143 -5.73 -30.88 1.67
C PHE A 143 -5.42 -29.56 0.95
N LEU A 144 -5.85 -28.41 1.52
CA LEU A 144 -5.57 -27.10 0.92
C LEU A 144 -4.08 -26.76 0.97
N THR A 145 -3.39 -27.08 2.06
CA THR A 145 -1.95 -26.89 2.19
C THR A 145 -1.18 -27.70 1.15
N GLU A 146 -1.55 -28.96 0.94
CA GLU A 146 -0.88 -29.86 -0.01
C GLU A 146 -1.14 -29.48 -1.47
N LYS A 147 -2.38 -29.10 -1.80
CA LYS A 147 -2.81 -28.83 -3.19
C LYS A 147 -2.58 -27.42 -3.68
N PHE A 148 -2.66 -26.42 -2.79
CA PHE A 148 -2.65 -25.00 -3.13
C PHE A 148 -1.50 -24.23 -2.48
N GLN A 149 -0.54 -24.94 -1.85
CA GLN A 149 0.58 -24.34 -1.11
C GLN A 149 0.10 -23.23 -0.15
N VAL A 150 -1.06 -23.46 0.48
CA VAL A 150 -1.60 -22.56 1.48
C VAL A 150 -0.57 -22.45 2.59
N HIS A 151 0.07 -21.32 2.71
CA HIS A 151 1.08 -21.12 3.71
C HIS A 151 0.47 -21.33 5.10
N GLU A 152 1.03 -22.23 5.88
CA GLU A 152 0.68 -22.42 7.30
C GLU A 152 0.78 -21.11 8.10
N HIS A 153 1.60 -20.18 7.62
CA HIS A 153 1.81 -18.87 8.21
C HIS A 153 0.53 -18.03 8.46
N SER A 154 -0.53 -18.17 7.66
CA SER A 154 -1.70 -17.28 7.81
C SER A 154 -2.57 -17.63 9.03
N LEU A 155 -2.73 -18.91 9.35
CA LEU A 155 -3.53 -19.33 10.52
C LEU A 155 -2.73 -19.29 11.80
N ASP A 156 -1.46 -19.64 11.76
CA ASP A 156 -0.56 -19.46 12.91
C ASP A 156 -0.47 -17.97 13.27
N ASN A 157 -0.43 -17.08 12.28
CA ASN A 157 -0.45 -15.64 12.50
C ASN A 157 -1.80 -15.16 13.05
N TYR A 158 -2.93 -15.71 12.59
CA TYR A 158 -4.24 -15.39 13.16
C TYR A 158 -4.34 -15.83 14.63
N GLU A 159 -4.03 -17.08 14.93
CA GLU A 159 -4.05 -17.59 16.32
C GLU A 159 -3.06 -16.84 17.23
N LYS A 160 -1.88 -16.52 16.69
CA LYS A 160 -0.88 -15.73 17.40
C LYS A 160 -1.39 -14.32 17.71
N GLY A 161 -2.04 -13.67 16.75
CA GLY A 161 -2.69 -12.38 16.93
C GLY A 161 -3.80 -12.45 17.97
N MET A 162 -4.71 -13.41 17.89
CA MET A 162 -5.78 -13.62 18.85
C MET A 162 -5.25 -13.84 20.26
N LYS A 163 -4.16 -14.61 20.42
CA LYS A 163 -3.49 -14.82 21.70
C LYS A 163 -2.91 -13.52 22.25
N LEU A 164 -2.24 -12.73 21.44
CA LEU A 164 -1.72 -11.41 21.84
C LEU A 164 -2.85 -10.49 22.29
N ILE A 165 -3.92 -10.40 21.52
CA ILE A 165 -5.09 -9.58 21.83
C ILE A 165 -5.74 -10.03 23.13
N SER A 166 -5.87 -11.34 23.38
CA SER A 166 -6.45 -11.86 24.62
C SER A 166 -5.67 -11.45 25.88
N GLN A 167 -4.38 -11.20 25.75
CA GLN A 167 -3.46 -10.81 26.83
C GLN A 167 -3.34 -9.28 27.01
N LEU A 168 -3.97 -8.47 26.14
CA LEU A 168 -3.91 -7.03 26.26
C LEU A 168 -4.58 -6.55 27.56
N SER A 169 -3.85 -5.75 28.30
CA SER A 169 -4.41 -4.90 29.36
C SER A 169 -4.78 -3.57 28.75
N ILE A 170 -6.07 -3.30 28.59
CA ILE A 170 -6.55 -2.01 28.08
C ILE A 170 -6.67 -1.09 29.30
N PRO A 171 -5.99 0.07 29.29
CA PRO A 171 -6.09 1.02 30.38
C PRO A 171 -7.54 1.47 30.58
N GLU A 172 -8.08 1.29 31.76
CA GLU A 172 -9.35 1.86 32.18
C GLU A 172 -9.05 3.18 32.91
N GLY A 173 -9.66 4.26 32.49
CA GLY A 173 -9.54 5.55 33.16
C GLY A 173 -10.10 6.71 32.36
N ASP A 174 -10.63 7.70 33.05
CA ASP A 174 -11.14 8.93 32.45
C ASP A 174 -10.00 9.67 31.72
N GLY A 175 -10.14 9.82 30.38
CA GLY A 175 -9.27 10.64 29.53
C GLY A 175 -8.16 9.90 28.77
N ILE A 176 -8.03 8.58 28.89
CA ILE A 176 -7.08 7.81 28.07
C ILE A 176 -7.80 7.18 26.88
N ASN A 177 -7.57 7.71 25.68
CA ASN A 177 -8.11 7.17 24.44
C ASN A 177 -7.25 6.02 23.93
N SER A 178 -7.76 4.79 24.01
CA SER A 178 -7.09 3.61 23.40
C SER A 178 -7.21 3.66 21.90
N ILE A 179 -6.06 3.53 21.20
CA ILE A 179 -5.97 3.66 19.76
C ILE A 179 -5.07 2.59 19.14
N ILE A 180 -5.36 2.20 17.91
CA ILE A 180 -4.49 1.39 17.08
C ILE A 180 -4.00 2.15 15.85
N ILE A 181 -2.88 1.71 15.29
CA ILE A 181 -2.38 2.15 13.99
C ILE A 181 -2.57 1.02 12.98
N TYR A 182 -3.14 1.32 11.83
CA TYR A 182 -3.19 0.39 10.69
C TYR A 182 -2.07 0.74 9.70
N GLY A 183 -1.06 -0.14 9.61
CA GLY A 183 0.14 0.01 8.81
C GLY A 183 1.41 0.22 9.64
N GLY A 184 2.33 -0.75 9.57
CA GLY A 184 3.61 -0.75 10.31
C GLY A 184 4.80 -0.22 9.52
N GLY A 185 4.60 0.34 8.32
CA GLY A 185 5.64 0.88 7.46
C GLY A 185 6.24 2.20 7.96
N GLY A 186 6.90 2.95 7.06
CA GLY A 186 7.56 4.21 7.40
C GLY A 186 6.63 5.26 8.03
N LEU A 187 5.43 5.44 7.46
CA LEU A 187 4.42 6.36 8.02
C LEU A 187 3.95 5.89 9.39
N GLY A 188 3.77 4.57 9.60
CA GLY A 188 3.42 4.00 10.89
C GLY A 188 4.43 4.34 11.98
N LYS A 189 5.73 4.21 11.69
CA LYS A 189 6.80 4.61 12.61
C LYS A 189 6.72 6.09 12.98
N THR A 190 6.50 6.95 11.99
CA THR A 190 6.38 8.40 12.24
C THR A 190 5.13 8.74 13.07
N LEU A 191 4.03 8.02 12.87
CA LEU A 191 2.80 8.22 13.66
C LEU A 191 2.92 7.70 15.09
N ILE A 192 3.69 6.64 15.34
CA ILE A 192 4.01 6.21 16.70
C ILE A 192 4.69 7.34 17.47
N GLU A 193 5.74 7.94 16.89
CA GLU A 193 6.46 9.05 17.52
C GLU A 193 5.60 10.31 17.64
N LEU A 194 4.74 10.60 16.65
CA LEU A 194 3.79 11.72 16.73
C LEU A 194 2.83 11.55 17.91
N LEU A 195 2.24 10.36 18.07
CA LEU A 195 1.34 10.08 19.20
C LEU A 195 2.05 10.20 20.55
N GLN A 196 3.30 9.73 20.63
CA GLN A 196 4.12 9.86 21.84
C GLN A 196 4.42 11.33 22.16
N ALA A 197 4.75 12.13 21.15
CA ALA A 197 5.01 13.57 21.31
C ALA A 197 3.74 14.36 21.68
N MET A 198 2.58 13.96 21.16
CA MET A 198 1.29 14.60 21.39
C MET A 198 0.75 14.27 22.79
N GLY A 199 0.93 13.02 23.26
CA GLY A 199 0.31 12.53 24.48
C GLY A 199 -1.20 12.34 24.37
N GLY A 200 -1.84 11.91 25.48
CA GLY A 200 -3.30 11.76 25.56
C GLY A 200 -3.87 10.52 24.86
N TYR A 201 -3.04 9.71 24.22
CA TYR A 201 -3.43 8.43 23.62
C TYR A 201 -2.63 7.27 24.21
N SER A 202 -3.32 6.15 24.41
CA SER A 202 -2.69 4.86 24.68
C SER A 202 -2.64 4.06 23.38
N LEU A 203 -1.48 4.02 22.72
CA LEU A 203 -1.29 3.21 21.53
C LEU A 203 -1.18 1.73 21.91
N ILE A 204 -2.25 0.97 21.64
CA ILE A 204 -2.39 -0.43 22.05
C ILE A 204 -1.56 -1.35 21.15
N GLY A 205 -1.47 -1.06 19.86
CA GLY A 205 -0.71 -1.86 18.93
C GLY A 205 -0.91 -1.45 17.48
N ILE A 206 -0.34 -2.27 16.61
CA ILE A 206 -0.35 -2.06 15.17
C ILE A 206 -1.10 -3.22 14.51
N ILE A 207 -1.93 -2.91 13.53
CA ILE A 207 -2.52 -3.86 12.59
C ILE A 207 -1.79 -3.71 11.26
N ASP A 208 -1.32 -4.82 10.70
CA ASP A 208 -0.63 -4.84 9.41
C ASP A 208 -0.82 -6.20 8.73
N ASP A 209 -1.24 -6.20 7.46
CA ASP A 209 -1.55 -7.44 6.74
C ASP A 209 -0.30 -8.20 6.28
N GLY A 210 0.88 -7.58 6.32
CA GLY A 210 2.15 -8.15 5.85
C GLY A 210 3.20 -8.40 6.93
N ILE A 211 2.97 -7.94 8.17
CA ILE A 211 3.94 -8.08 9.26
C ILE A 211 3.45 -9.11 10.28
N GLU A 212 4.34 -10.03 10.64
CA GLU A 212 4.03 -11.12 11.58
C GLU A 212 3.61 -10.59 12.97
N PRO A 213 2.49 -11.09 13.54
CA PRO A 213 2.05 -10.74 14.89
C PRO A 213 3.12 -11.02 15.95
N GLY A 214 3.27 -10.09 16.89
CA GLY A 214 4.31 -10.13 17.92
C GLY A 214 5.60 -9.42 17.51
N THR A 215 5.80 -9.09 16.22
CA THR A 215 6.87 -8.17 15.80
C THR A 215 6.70 -6.83 16.49
N LYS A 216 7.79 -6.23 16.95
CA LYS A 216 7.75 -4.91 17.59
C LYS A 216 8.31 -3.84 16.65
N ILE A 217 7.55 -2.77 16.50
CA ILE A 217 7.94 -1.56 15.75
C ILE A 217 8.02 -0.42 16.76
N LEU A 218 9.21 0.12 17.00
CA LEU A 218 9.46 1.13 18.05
C LEU A 218 8.83 0.71 19.41
N ASN A 219 9.01 -0.56 19.79
CA ASN A 219 8.46 -1.20 20.98
C ASN A 219 6.94 -1.41 21.00
N ILE A 220 6.20 -1.01 19.97
CA ILE A 220 4.76 -1.26 19.83
C ILE A 220 4.55 -2.60 19.13
N PRO A 221 3.74 -3.52 19.68
CA PRO A 221 3.53 -4.82 19.07
C PRO A 221 2.61 -4.74 17.84
N VAL A 222 2.92 -5.51 16.80
CA VAL A 222 1.96 -5.87 15.77
C VAL A 222 1.01 -6.90 16.36
N LEU A 223 -0.28 -6.58 16.39
CA LEU A 223 -1.30 -7.43 17.01
C LEU A 223 -1.92 -8.41 16.03
N GLY A 224 -1.78 -8.16 14.74
CA GLY A 224 -2.33 -9.00 13.68
C GLY A 224 -2.64 -8.19 12.43
N SER A 225 -3.55 -8.73 11.64
CA SER A 225 -4.04 -8.21 10.36
C SER A 225 -5.46 -7.63 10.50
N LYS A 226 -6.05 -7.23 9.40
CA LYS A 226 -7.45 -6.72 9.34
C LYS A 226 -8.48 -7.68 9.95
N GLU A 227 -8.23 -8.99 9.91
CA GLU A 227 -9.11 -10.03 10.47
C GLU A 227 -9.26 -9.91 11.99
N HIS A 228 -8.38 -9.18 12.68
CA HIS A 228 -8.39 -8.99 14.12
C HIS A 228 -9.13 -7.71 14.57
N LEU A 229 -9.54 -6.86 13.64
CA LEU A 229 -10.15 -5.55 13.95
C LEU A 229 -11.42 -5.69 14.79
N ASP A 230 -12.31 -6.62 14.43
CA ASP A 230 -13.57 -6.81 15.15
C ASP A 230 -13.36 -7.27 16.59
N GLU A 231 -12.35 -8.10 16.84
CA GLU A 231 -12.03 -8.53 18.20
C GLU A 231 -11.46 -7.39 19.05
N LEU A 232 -10.57 -6.58 18.48
CA LEU A 232 -10.06 -5.37 19.13
C LEU A 232 -11.17 -4.37 19.44
N HIS A 233 -12.11 -4.18 18.49
CA HIS A 233 -13.26 -3.31 18.68
C HIS A 233 -14.17 -3.81 19.82
N LYS A 234 -14.48 -5.13 19.90
CA LYS A 234 -15.24 -5.75 21.00
C LYS A 234 -14.59 -5.51 22.36
N ARG A 235 -13.28 -5.36 22.40
CA ARG A 235 -12.52 -5.06 23.63
C ARG A 235 -12.47 -3.57 23.96
N GLY A 236 -13.22 -2.73 23.23
CA GLY A 236 -13.36 -1.30 23.52
C GLY A 236 -12.34 -0.42 22.82
N ILE A 237 -11.53 -0.94 21.89
CA ILE A 237 -10.61 -0.12 21.10
C ILE A 237 -11.36 0.35 19.86
N THR A 238 -11.90 1.57 19.90
CA THR A 238 -12.79 2.10 18.87
C THR A 238 -12.16 3.17 17.99
N GLN A 239 -10.88 3.49 18.22
CA GLN A 239 -10.15 4.50 17.47
C GLN A 239 -8.99 3.90 16.70
N ALA A 240 -8.81 4.37 15.46
CA ALA A 240 -7.73 3.92 14.61
C ALA A 240 -7.11 5.07 13.80
N ILE A 241 -5.82 4.95 13.52
CA ILE A 241 -5.11 5.82 12.57
C ILE A 241 -4.72 4.99 11.35
N ASN A 242 -5.08 5.47 10.17
CA ASN A 242 -4.64 4.89 8.91
C ASN A 242 -3.21 5.36 8.60
N ALA A 243 -2.23 4.49 8.73
CA ALA A 243 -0.82 4.73 8.49
C ALA A 243 -0.35 4.28 7.09
N VAL A 244 -1.28 4.09 6.16
CA VAL A 244 -0.96 3.82 4.76
C VAL A 244 -0.88 5.15 4.00
N GLY A 245 0.31 5.49 3.49
CA GLY A 245 0.57 6.81 2.89
C GLY A 245 -0.01 7.00 1.49
N GLY A 246 -0.24 5.93 0.73
CA GLY A 246 -0.80 6.00 -0.63
C GLY A 246 0.13 6.66 -1.65
N ILE A 247 1.46 6.60 -1.47
CA ILE A 247 2.41 7.27 -2.38
C ILE A 247 2.44 6.58 -3.74
N GLY A 248 2.40 5.25 -3.80
CA GLY A 248 2.31 4.49 -5.05
C GLY A 248 0.87 4.44 -5.57
N GLU A 249 -0.02 3.84 -4.80
CA GLU A 249 -1.42 3.64 -5.13
C GLU A 249 -2.33 4.30 -4.07
N VAL A 250 -2.92 5.44 -4.40
CA VAL A 250 -3.80 6.20 -3.48
C VAL A 250 -5.00 5.37 -3.03
N SER A 251 -5.48 4.44 -3.90
CA SER A 251 -6.62 3.57 -3.61
C SER A 251 -6.38 2.64 -2.39
N VAL A 252 -5.12 2.28 -2.09
CA VAL A 252 -4.80 1.44 -0.92
C VAL A 252 -5.20 2.16 0.37
N ARG A 253 -4.89 3.46 0.49
CA ARG A 253 -5.28 4.25 1.65
C ARG A 253 -6.80 4.29 1.82
N SER A 254 -7.53 4.49 0.72
CA SER A 254 -8.99 4.50 0.72
C SER A 254 -9.57 3.13 1.11
N ARG A 255 -8.98 2.02 0.64
CA ARG A 255 -9.40 0.66 1.04
C ARG A 255 -9.22 0.44 2.54
N VAL A 256 -8.11 0.89 3.13
CA VAL A 256 -7.89 0.78 4.58
C VAL A 256 -8.92 1.58 5.36
N PHE A 257 -9.24 2.81 4.95
CA PHE A 257 -10.33 3.57 5.59
C PHE A 257 -11.66 2.83 5.50
N LYS A 258 -12.02 2.27 4.33
CA LYS A 258 -13.25 1.46 4.18
C LYS A 258 -13.26 0.24 5.11
N THR A 259 -12.15 -0.48 5.22
CA THR A 259 -12.01 -1.62 6.14
C THR A 259 -12.25 -1.19 7.58
N LEU A 260 -11.60 -0.13 8.03
CA LEU A 260 -11.75 0.38 9.39
C LEU A 260 -13.18 0.92 9.68
N ILE A 261 -13.80 1.59 8.70
CA ILE A 261 -15.20 2.04 8.80
C ILE A 261 -16.15 0.84 8.96
N ASN A 262 -15.95 -0.21 8.16
CA ASN A 262 -16.76 -1.42 8.23
C ASN A 262 -16.62 -2.15 9.58
N SER A 263 -15.44 -2.05 10.22
CA SER A 263 -15.19 -2.54 11.58
C SER A 263 -15.49 -1.48 12.67
N HIS A 264 -16.27 -0.44 12.33
CA HIS A 264 -16.82 0.59 13.25
C HIS A 264 -15.79 1.47 13.98
N TYR A 265 -14.59 1.63 13.41
CA TYR A 265 -13.58 2.54 13.98
C TYR A 265 -13.86 4.01 13.65
N SER A 266 -13.58 4.87 14.61
CA SER A 266 -13.52 6.33 14.45
C SER A 266 -12.06 6.80 14.22
N PHE A 267 -11.90 7.97 13.64
CA PHE A 267 -10.61 8.50 13.20
C PHE A 267 -10.34 9.85 13.86
N PRO A 268 -9.58 9.88 14.96
CA PRO A 268 -9.14 11.15 15.52
C PRO A 268 -8.18 11.85 14.57
N SER A 269 -8.22 13.18 14.54
CA SER A 269 -7.17 13.97 13.92
C SER A 269 -6.00 14.07 14.87
N VAL A 270 -4.77 13.90 14.36
CA VAL A 270 -3.55 13.94 15.15
C VAL A 270 -2.64 15.03 14.65
N THR A 271 -2.13 15.85 15.58
CA THR A 271 -1.33 17.03 15.27
C THR A 271 -0.06 17.02 16.12
N HIS A 272 1.09 17.03 15.46
CA HIS A 272 2.37 17.13 16.16
C HIS A 272 2.46 18.45 16.94
N PRO A 273 2.95 18.47 18.19
CA PRO A 273 2.98 19.68 19.04
C PRO A 273 3.76 20.88 18.45
N THR A 274 4.66 20.63 17.48
CA THR A 274 5.41 21.70 16.80
C THR A 274 4.76 22.18 15.50
N ALA A 275 3.64 21.61 15.10
CA ALA A 275 2.84 22.15 14.01
C ALA A 275 2.06 23.38 14.49
N PHE A 276 1.85 24.34 13.60
CA PHE A 276 1.07 25.53 13.91
C PHE A 276 -0.19 25.55 13.04
N ILE A 277 -1.35 25.62 13.69
CA ILE A 277 -2.66 25.67 13.04
C ILE A 277 -3.35 26.96 13.51
N GLU A 278 -3.73 27.82 12.54
CA GLU A 278 -4.47 29.04 12.84
C GLU A 278 -5.85 28.70 13.38
N LYS A 279 -6.38 29.58 14.26
CA LYS A 279 -7.64 29.30 14.99
C LYS A 279 -8.87 29.19 14.10
N SER A 280 -8.88 29.84 12.94
CA SER A 280 -9.99 29.80 11.99
C SER A 280 -9.93 28.59 11.06
N ALA A 281 -8.83 27.82 11.06
CA ALA A 281 -8.71 26.64 10.23
C ALA A 281 -9.69 25.53 10.68
N ILE A 282 -10.30 24.86 9.70
CA ILE A 282 -11.26 23.76 9.92
C ILE A 282 -10.58 22.45 9.51
N ILE A 283 -10.43 21.55 10.47
CA ILE A 283 -9.78 20.26 10.27
C ILE A 283 -10.80 19.13 10.45
N ALA A 284 -11.05 18.36 9.39
CA ALA A 284 -11.94 17.20 9.46
C ALA A 284 -11.29 16.02 10.20
N SER A 285 -12.06 14.98 10.49
CA SER A 285 -11.58 13.77 11.17
C SER A 285 -10.52 13.02 10.35
N GLY A 286 -9.64 12.28 11.05
CA GLY A 286 -8.59 11.45 10.44
C GLY A 286 -7.44 12.22 9.80
N VAL A 287 -7.38 13.54 9.94
CA VAL A 287 -6.29 14.37 9.43
C VAL A 287 -5.03 14.15 10.26
N GLN A 288 -3.89 14.08 9.60
CA GLN A 288 -2.58 13.87 10.21
C GLN A 288 -1.68 15.07 9.88
N VAL A 289 -1.33 15.85 10.90
CA VAL A 289 -0.50 17.05 10.77
C VAL A 289 0.85 16.79 11.44
N PHE A 290 1.91 16.77 10.64
CA PHE A 290 3.24 16.41 11.10
C PHE A 290 4.05 17.62 11.60
N ALA A 291 5.25 17.32 12.12
CA ALA A 291 6.11 18.30 12.74
C ALA A 291 6.38 19.53 11.86
N LYS A 292 6.31 20.72 12.45
CA LYS A 292 6.61 22.00 11.78
C LYS A 292 5.73 22.32 10.57
N ALA A 293 4.62 21.62 10.36
CA ALA A 293 3.64 22.04 9.38
C ALA A 293 2.95 23.32 9.81
N TYR A 294 2.64 24.19 8.85
CA TYR A 294 1.87 25.41 9.07
C TYR A 294 0.54 25.30 8.30
N ILE A 295 -0.57 25.55 8.98
CA ILE A 295 -1.92 25.61 8.42
C ILE A 295 -2.49 27.00 8.72
N GLY A 296 -2.69 27.77 7.65
CA GLY A 296 -3.04 29.18 7.67
C GLY A 296 -4.50 29.47 7.99
N THR A 297 -4.79 30.77 8.03
CA THR A 297 -6.13 31.36 8.31
C THR A 297 -7.16 30.86 7.30
N ASP A 298 -8.34 30.47 7.78
CA ASP A 298 -9.50 30.03 7.00
C ASP A 298 -9.24 28.83 6.06
N VAL A 299 -8.18 28.06 6.32
CA VAL A 299 -7.92 26.79 5.62
C VAL A 299 -8.95 25.75 6.01
N GLN A 300 -9.45 25.01 5.00
CA GLN A 300 -10.34 23.87 5.20
C GLN A 300 -9.65 22.58 4.73
N ILE A 301 -9.56 21.59 5.61
CA ILE A 301 -8.92 20.30 5.31
C ILE A 301 -9.94 19.18 5.45
N GLY A 302 -10.18 18.47 4.36
CA GLY A 302 -11.10 17.34 4.27
C GLY A 302 -10.61 16.09 5.00
N PHE A 303 -11.49 15.10 5.08
CA PHE A 303 -11.28 13.83 5.77
C PHE A 303 -9.99 13.12 5.36
N GLY A 304 -9.25 12.60 6.34
CA GLY A 304 -8.15 11.68 6.13
C GLY A 304 -6.93 12.25 5.40
N CYS A 305 -6.78 13.58 5.33
CA CYS A 305 -5.63 14.23 4.71
C CYS A 305 -4.35 14.03 5.52
N ILE A 306 -3.22 14.12 4.83
CA ILE A 306 -1.87 14.16 5.41
C ILE A 306 -1.25 15.52 5.07
N VAL A 307 -0.86 16.28 6.08
CA VAL A 307 -0.04 17.49 5.95
C VAL A 307 1.30 17.19 6.59
N ASN A 308 2.30 16.88 5.75
CA ASN A 308 3.54 16.30 6.21
C ASN A 308 4.54 17.36 6.73
N THR A 309 5.66 16.88 7.27
CA THR A 309 6.69 17.68 7.95
C THR A 309 7.10 18.90 7.16
N GLY A 310 7.04 20.07 7.81
CA GLY A 310 7.49 21.34 7.25
C GLY A 310 6.69 21.86 6.05
N SER A 311 5.50 21.29 5.78
CA SER A 311 4.62 21.80 4.72
C SER A 311 3.94 23.09 5.13
N ILE A 312 3.67 23.96 4.17
CA ILE A 312 2.97 25.23 4.36
C ILE A 312 1.69 25.20 3.53
N VAL A 313 0.55 25.31 4.20
CA VAL A 313 -0.77 25.53 3.60
C VAL A 313 -1.20 26.93 3.98
N SER A 314 -1.10 27.89 3.05
CA SER A 314 -1.38 29.29 3.32
C SER A 314 -2.88 29.55 3.46
N HIS A 315 -3.27 30.82 3.70
CA HIS A 315 -4.64 31.24 3.96
C HIS A 315 -5.64 30.86 2.85
N ASP A 316 -6.89 30.64 3.20
CA ASP A 316 -8.03 30.38 2.29
C ASP A 316 -7.87 29.14 1.40
N CYS A 317 -6.92 28.23 1.69
CA CYS A 317 -6.79 26.99 0.96
C CYS A 317 -7.89 25.99 1.32
N ILE A 318 -8.34 25.23 0.32
CA ILE A 318 -9.32 24.15 0.49
C ILE A 318 -8.69 22.85 0.02
N LEU A 319 -8.52 21.89 0.93
CA LEU A 319 -8.09 20.54 0.60
C LEU A 319 -9.27 19.58 0.68
N GLY A 320 -9.53 18.86 -0.39
CA GLY A 320 -10.52 17.79 -0.45
C GLY A 320 -10.16 16.62 0.47
N GLU A 321 -10.83 15.48 0.31
CA GLU A 321 -10.59 14.30 1.14
C GLU A 321 -9.34 13.54 0.70
N GLN A 322 -8.63 12.98 1.68
CA GLN A 322 -7.48 12.09 1.49
C GLN A 322 -6.36 12.70 0.63
N VAL A 323 -6.21 14.01 0.66
CA VAL A 323 -5.09 14.71 0.03
C VAL A 323 -3.81 14.41 0.81
N ASN A 324 -2.73 14.14 0.09
CA ASN A 324 -1.41 13.95 0.69
C ASN A 324 -0.48 15.10 0.28
N ILE A 325 -0.19 15.97 1.24
CA ILE A 325 0.80 17.04 1.10
C ILE A 325 2.13 16.50 1.63
N SER A 326 3.09 16.23 0.74
CA SER A 326 4.39 15.66 1.10
C SER A 326 5.31 16.68 1.80
N PRO A 327 6.41 16.23 2.45
CA PRO A 327 7.30 17.11 3.20
C PRO A 327 7.79 18.33 2.43
N GLY A 328 7.80 19.50 3.08
CA GLY A 328 8.35 20.74 2.54
C GLY A 328 7.54 21.36 1.38
N THR A 329 6.34 20.88 1.10
CA THR A 329 5.44 21.46 0.10
C THR A 329 4.91 22.80 0.57
N THR A 330 4.81 23.76 -0.36
CA THR A 330 4.24 25.09 -0.10
C THR A 330 3.07 25.36 -1.04
N LEU A 331 1.88 25.53 -0.46
CA LEU A 331 0.71 26.04 -1.14
C LEU A 331 0.55 27.53 -0.81
N ALA A 332 0.54 28.38 -1.83
CA ALA A 332 0.19 29.79 -1.66
C ALA A 332 -1.30 29.95 -1.30
N GLY A 333 -1.76 31.16 -1.03
CA GLY A 333 -3.16 31.39 -0.63
C GLY A 333 -4.16 30.98 -1.70
N GLU A 334 -5.40 30.70 -1.28
CA GLU A 334 -6.56 30.41 -2.15
C GLU A 334 -6.37 29.18 -3.06
N VAL A 335 -5.44 28.27 -2.76
CA VAL A 335 -5.25 27.02 -3.53
C VAL A 335 -6.36 26.04 -3.20
N ILE A 336 -7.00 25.49 -4.24
CA ILE A 336 -8.02 24.44 -4.10
C ILE A 336 -7.46 23.13 -4.60
N VAL A 337 -7.44 22.12 -3.75
CA VAL A 337 -6.96 20.79 -4.07
C VAL A 337 -8.10 19.78 -3.99
N GLY A 338 -8.37 19.08 -5.09
CA GLY A 338 -9.41 18.05 -5.17
C GLY A 338 -9.09 16.80 -4.35
N ASN A 339 -10.04 15.87 -4.31
CA ASN A 339 -9.93 14.63 -3.53
C ASN A 339 -8.77 13.75 -4.03
N GLN A 340 -8.11 13.06 -3.09
CA GLN A 340 -7.09 12.04 -3.36
C GLN A 340 -5.92 12.54 -4.23
N VAL A 341 -5.60 13.81 -4.15
CA VAL A 341 -4.41 14.40 -4.80
C VAL A 341 -3.17 14.07 -3.98
N LEU A 342 -2.10 13.67 -4.66
CA LEU A 342 -0.77 13.57 -4.10
C LEU A 342 0.08 14.74 -4.57
N ILE A 343 0.57 15.55 -3.64
CA ILE A 343 1.52 16.63 -3.91
C ILE A 343 2.89 16.22 -3.36
N GLY A 344 3.86 16.09 -4.26
CA GLY A 344 5.20 15.61 -3.97
C GLY A 344 6.04 16.53 -3.08
N MET A 345 7.17 16.02 -2.60
CA MET A 345 8.07 16.76 -1.71
C MET A 345 8.59 18.05 -2.36
N GLY A 346 8.61 19.15 -1.59
CA GLY A 346 9.19 20.42 -2.03
C GLY A 346 8.47 21.09 -3.22
N VAL A 347 7.25 20.68 -3.51
CA VAL A 347 6.41 21.32 -4.55
C VAL A 347 6.00 22.70 -4.09
N THR A 348 5.98 23.66 -5.03
CA THR A 348 5.45 25.00 -4.82
C THR A 348 4.23 25.22 -5.72
N VAL A 349 3.11 25.65 -5.14
CA VAL A 349 1.86 25.95 -5.86
C VAL A 349 1.56 27.44 -5.72
N ASN A 350 1.39 28.13 -6.86
CA ASN A 350 1.10 29.55 -6.89
C ASN A 350 -0.31 29.87 -6.38
N LEU A 351 -0.54 31.16 -6.09
CA LEU A 351 -1.80 31.71 -5.56
C LEU A 351 -3.00 31.35 -6.45
N GLY A 352 -4.12 30.94 -5.84
CA GLY A 352 -5.41 30.74 -6.49
C GLY A 352 -5.49 29.57 -7.46
N ILE A 353 -4.50 28.67 -7.45
CA ILE A 353 -4.45 27.51 -8.34
C ILE A 353 -5.44 26.43 -7.89
N GLN A 354 -6.07 25.79 -8.87
CA GLN A 354 -6.93 24.62 -8.65
C GLN A 354 -6.23 23.36 -9.16
N ILE A 355 -6.12 22.34 -8.31
CA ILE A 355 -5.58 21.03 -8.64
C ILE A 355 -6.73 20.01 -8.62
N GLY A 356 -7.04 19.44 -9.78
CA GLY A 356 -8.14 18.51 -9.96
C GLY A 356 -7.93 17.18 -9.22
N GLU A 357 -9.01 16.47 -8.94
CA GLU A 357 -9.02 15.21 -8.19
C GLU A 357 -8.08 14.16 -8.81
N PHE A 358 -7.48 13.32 -7.96
CA PHE A 358 -6.56 12.24 -8.36
C PHE A 358 -5.30 12.70 -9.09
N ALA A 359 -5.02 14.01 -9.16
CA ALA A 359 -3.78 14.49 -9.75
C ALA A 359 -2.57 14.06 -8.90
N ARG A 360 -1.45 13.82 -9.57
CA ARG A 360 -0.16 13.51 -8.95
C ARG A 360 0.86 14.56 -9.36
N ILE A 361 1.37 15.29 -8.39
CA ILE A 361 2.37 16.32 -8.61
C ILE A 361 3.73 15.80 -8.19
N GLY A 362 4.64 15.67 -9.13
CA GLY A 362 5.99 15.15 -8.87
C GLY A 362 6.82 16.04 -7.95
N ASN A 363 7.79 15.46 -7.27
CA ASN A 363 8.65 16.17 -6.31
C ASN A 363 9.35 17.38 -6.95
N GLY A 364 9.46 18.49 -6.20
CA GLY A 364 10.19 19.67 -6.62
C GLY A 364 9.58 20.44 -7.82
N SER A 365 8.34 20.13 -8.19
CA SER A 365 7.66 20.85 -9.29
C SER A 365 7.14 22.20 -8.83
N THR A 366 7.01 23.13 -9.79
CA THR A 366 6.39 24.45 -9.59
C THR A 366 5.08 24.53 -10.37
N ILE A 367 3.96 24.76 -9.70
CA ILE A 367 2.63 24.80 -10.32
C ILE A 367 2.17 26.25 -10.48
N LYS A 368 2.06 26.72 -11.73
CA LYS A 368 1.74 28.10 -12.11
C LYS A 368 0.38 28.25 -12.78
N ALA A 369 -0.30 27.15 -13.10
CA ALA A 369 -1.65 27.13 -13.66
C ALA A 369 -2.45 25.96 -13.13
N ASN A 370 -3.77 25.97 -13.33
CA ASN A 370 -4.66 24.90 -12.88
C ASN A 370 -4.23 23.55 -13.46
N VAL A 371 -4.32 22.51 -12.64
CA VAL A 371 -3.98 21.14 -13.03
C VAL A 371 -5.29 20.34 -13.19
N PRO A 372 -5.55 19.76 -14.38
CA PRO A 372 -6.74 18.95 -14.60
C PRO A 372 -6.78 17.69 -13.72
N THR A 373 -7.97 17.11 -13.55
CA THR A 373 -8.20 15.84 -12.85
C THR A 373 -7.33 14.73 -13.45
N LYS A 374 -6.77 13.86 -12.58
CA LYS A 374 -5.93 12.69 -12.94
C LYS A 374 -4.64 13.03 -13.70
N THR A 375 -4.26 14.29 -13.75
CA THR A 375 -3.01 14.70 -14.40
C THR A 375 -1.80 14.29 -13.58
N ILE A 376 -0.76 13.82 -14.26
CA ILE A 376 0.56 13.55 -13.67
C ILE A 376 1.52 14.65 -14.11
N VAL A 377 1.98 15.47 -13.15
CA VAL A 377 3.04 16.45 -13.39
C VAL A 377 4.38 15.80 -13.03
N LYS A 378 5.31 15.80 -13.98
CA LYS A 378 6.64 15.18 -13.79
C LYS A 378 7.44 15.91 -12.71
N ALA A 379 8.25 15.17 -11.97
CA ALA A 379 9.12 15.74 -10.94
C ALA A 379 10.11 16.77 -11.53
N GLY A 380 10.36 17.84 -10.78
CA GLY A 380 11.30 18.89 -11.14
C GLY A 380 10.86 19.80 -12.27
N THR A 381 9.59 19.69 -12.74
CA THR A 381 9.09 20.51 -13.87
C THR A 381 8.30 21.71 -13.38
N THR A 382 8.10 22.69 -14.30
CA THR A 382 7.14 23.76 -14.11
C THR A 382 5.87 23.42 -14.88
N TRP A 383 4.70 23.51 -14.23
CA TRP A 383 3.42 23.31 -14.89
C TRP A 383 2.72 24.65 -15.15
N PRO A 384 2.16 24.90 -16.35
CA PRO A 384 2.30 24.06 -17.54
C PRO A 384 3.72 24.12 -18.11
N ASP A 385 4.12 23.06 -18.80
CA ASP A 385 5.35 23.05 -19.58
C ASP A 385 5.20 24.06 -20.74
N PHE A 386 6.18 24.96 -20.89
CA PHE A 386 6.26 25.94 -21.99
C PHE A 386 7.26 25.47 -23.02
#